data_a0da968a25b44137e36e220c3c869373
#
_entry.id   a0da968a25b44137e36e220c3c869373
#
_cell.length_a   1.000
_cell.length_b   1.000
_cell.length_c   1.000
_cell.angle_alpha   90.00
_cell.angle_beta   90.00
_cell.angle_gamma   90.00
#
_symmetry.space_group_name_H-M   'P 1'
#
loop_
_entity.id
_entity.type
_entity.pdbx_description
1 polymer ?
#
loop_
_entity_poly.entity_id
_entity_poly.type
_entity_poly.pdbx_seq_one_letter_code
_entity_poly.pdbx_strand_id
1 'polypeptide(L)'
;VEFICRKHEGSLIDKIRSSGFIVHELKVFEETKVDNKLAHSHWLGATQQQDADDCINILKAEKLDWLIVDHYALDEQWQKRLKPCYEKLMVIDDLADKFFDCDVLLNQNLGVQIEDYKNKIRNNCELLLGCNYALLRPEFSNLRERALEKRKNTIAINNILITMGGNDNENITYDILQQLDGKYNITVVLGGSPVHKDMIIDYAEGKNIKVIVDADNIAELMFEADLAIGAGGSTSWER
;
A
#
# COMPACT_ATOMS: atom_id res chain seq x y z
N VAL A 1 -2.40 18.43 5.07
CA VAL A 1 -2.30 17.38 4.03
C VAL A 1 -3.66 17.16 3.45
N GLU A 2 -3.75 17.14 2.11
CA GLU A 2 -4.95 16.86 1.34
C GLU A 2 -4.64 15.78 0.31
N PHE A 3 -5.65 15.07 -0.13
CA PHE A 3 -5.51 13.99 -1.09
C PHE A 3 -6.27 14.30 -2.39
N ILE A 4 -5.70 13.91 -3.52
CA ILE A 4 -6.38 13.91 -4.82
C ILE A 4 -6.50 12.44 -5.22
N CYS A 5 -7.71 11.95 -5.35
CA CYS A 5 -7.99 10.54 -5.63
C CYS A 5 -9.02 10.41 -6.76
N ARG A 6 -8.78 9.47 -7.69
CA ARG A 6 -9.77 9.10 -8.69
C ARG A 6 -10.73 8.06 -8.13
N LYS A 7 -12.03 8.26 -8.37
CA LYS A 7 -13.10 7.46 -7.75
C LYS A 7 -13.31 6.16 -8.51
N HIS A 8 -12.46 5.18 -8.25
CA HIS A 8 -12.66 3.80 -8.70
C HIS A 8 -13.54 3.00 -7.74
N GLU A 9 -14.07 1.89 -8.19
CA GLU A 9 -14.67 0.88 -7.31
C GLU A 9 -13.60 0.36 -6.35
N GLY A 10 -13.94 0.25 -5.05
CA GLY A 10 -13.00 -0.14 -4.01
C GLY A 10 -12.00 0.96 -3.61
N SER A 11 -12.18 2.21 -4.02
CA SER A 11 -11.31 3.33 -3.63
C SER A 11 -11.29 3.56 -2.12
N LEU A 12 -10.17 4.06 -1.59
CA LEU A 12 -10.00 4.35 -0.16
C LEU A 12 -10.48 5.76 0.24
N ILE A 13 -11.24 6.45 -0.62
CA ILE A 13 -11.68 7.83 -0.41
C ILE A 13 -12.41 8.00 0.92
N ASP A 14 -13.36 7.12 1.23
CA ASP A 14 -14.14 7.21 2.46
C ASP A 14 -13.28 6.92 3.70
N LYS A 15 -12.32 6.01 3.61
CA LYS A 15 -11.35 5.73 4.68
C LYS A 15 -10.45 6.94 4.94
N ILE A 16 -9.95 7.60 3.91
CA ILE A 16 -9.14 8.82 4.03
C ILE A 16 -9.95 9.94 4.69
N ARG A 17 -11.21 10.12 4.28
CA ARG A 17 -12.12 11.11 4.89
C ARG A 17 -12.43 10.82 6.35
N SER A 18 -12.70 9.56 6.68
CA SER A 18 -12.95 9.14 8.06
C SER A 18 -11.73 9.36 8.98
N SER A 19 -10.52 9.36 8.40
CA SER A 19 -9.27 9.72 9.08
C SER A 19 -9.05 11.24 9.23
N GLY A 20 -10.02 12.07 8.82
CA GLY A 20 -10.02 13.53 8.99
C GLY A 20 -9.30 14.31 7.89
N PHE A 21 -8.96 13.69 6.77
CA PHE A 21 -8.31 14.37 5.65
C PHE A 21 -9.31 14.85 4.59
N ILE A 22 -8.97 15.97 3.95
CA ILE A 22 -9.69 16.47 2.78
C ILE A 22 -9.32 15.61 1.56
N VAL A 23 -10.33 15.19 0.80
CA VAL A 23 -10.15 14.42 -0.44
C VAL A 23 -10.84 15.12 -1.60
N HIS A 24 -10.08 15.48 -2.61
CA HIS A 24 -10.55 15.96 -3.89
C HIS A 24 -10.78 14.77 -4.82
N GLU A 25 -12.03 14.56 -5.21
CA GLU A 25 -12.39 13.43 -6.07
C GLU A 25 -12.22 13.77 -7.55
N LEU A 26 -11.49 12.93 -8.28
CA LEU A 26 -11.42 12.95 -9.74
C LEU A 26 -12.38 11.93 -10.34
N LYS A 27 -12.97 12.27 -11.50
CA LYS A 27 -13.88 11.38 -12.22
C LYS A 27 -13.13 10.34 -13.02
N VAL A 28 -13.65 9.11 -13.06
CA VAL A 28 -13.20 8.07 -14.00
C VAL A 28 -13.81 8.35 -15.38
N PHE A 29 -13.00 8.16 -16.42
CA PHE A 29 -13.45 8.26 -17.82
C PHE A 29 -13.58 6.85 -18.39
N GLU A 30 -14.81 6.42 -18.70
CA GLU A 30 -15.13 5.05 -19.13
C GLU A 30 -14.54 4.66 -20.51
N GLU A 31 -14.22 5.62 -21.38
CA GLU A 31 -13.76 5.40 -22.76
C GLU A 31 -12.28 5.82 -23.00
N THR A 32 -11.44 5.81 -21.99
CA THR A 32 -10.05 6.20 -22.19
C THR A 32 -9.27 5.12 -22.93
N LYS A 33 -8.72 5.47 -24.09
CA LYS A 33 -7.62 4.72 -24.69
C LYS A 33 -6.39 4.92 -23.79
N VAL A 34 -6.25 4.04 -22.81
CA VAL A 34 -5.11 4.04 -21.90
C VAL A 34 -3.86 3.74 -22.72
N ASP A 35 -2.83 4.59 -22.60
CA ASP A 35 -1.50 4.29 -23.16
C ASP A 35 -0.88 3.14 -22.35
N ASN A 36 -0.93 1.93 -22.92
CA ASN A 36 -0.47 0.71 -22.26
C ASN A 36 1.08 0.60 -22.14
N LYS A 37 1.81 1.70 -22.28
CA LYS A 37 3.28 1.71 -22.16
C LYS A 37 3.79 1.57 -20.74
N LEU A 38 2.99 2.00 -19.75
CA LEU A 38 3.36 1.92 -18.35
C LEU A 38 2.66 0.75 -17.66
N ALA A 39 3.35 0.14 -16.70
CA ALA A 39 2.77 -0.87 -15.83
C ALA A 39 1.52 -0.29 -15.14
N HIS A 40 0.47 -1.10 -15.06
CA HIS A 40 -0.78 -0.74 -14.41
C HIS A 40 -1.45 0.56 -14.91
N SER A 41 -1.17 0.97 -16.15
CA SER A 41 -1.71 2.20 -16.74
C SER A 41 -3.25 2.28 -16.67
N HIS A 42 -3.93 1.14 -16.72
CA HIS A 42 -5.40 1.04 -16.59
C HIS A 42 -5.93 1.45 -15.20
N TRP A 43 -5.07 1.47 -14.16
CA TRP A 43 -5.48 1.92 -12.83
C TRP A 43 -5.71 3.43 -12.76
N LEU A 44 -5.19 4.20 -13.71
CA LEU A 44 -5.36 5.66 -13.70
C LEU A 44 -6.81 6.06 -14.00
N GLY A 45 -7.53 5.32 -14.85
CA GLY A 45 -8.91 5.65 -15.26
C GLY A 45 -9.03 6.97 -16.04
N ALA A 46 -7.93 7.46 -16.59
CA ALA A 46 -7.78 8.65 -17.41
C ALA A 46 -6.49 8.54 -18.24
N THR A 47 -6.25 9.43 -19.21
CA THR A 47 -4.91 9.64 -19.73
C THR A 47 -4.09 10.46 -18.74
N GLN A 48 -2.75 10.33 -18.75
CA GLN A 48 -1.87 11.16 -17.91
C GLN A 48 -2.12 12.66 -18.14
N GLN A 49 -2.40 13.06 -19.37
CA GLN A 49 -2.71 14.45 -19.69
C GLN A 49 -4.00 14.94 -19.03
N GLN A 50 -5.08 14.15 -19.13
CA GLN A 50 -6.37 14.47 -18.48
C GLN A 50 -6.21 14.53 -16.96
N ASP A 51 -5.51 13.54 -16.37
CA ASP A 51 -5.26 13.49 -14.95
C ASP A 51 -4.45 14.71 -14.46
N ALA A 52 -3.40 15.10 -15.21
CA ALA A 52 -2.63 16.30 -14.92
C ALA A 52 -3.48 17.56 -14.97
N ASP A 53 -4.35 17.70 -15.99
CA ASP A 53 -5.24 18.86 -16.13
C ASP A 53 -6.27 18.93 -15.00
N ASP A 54 -6.84 17.80 -14.61
CA ASP A 54 -7.73 17.69 -13.46
C ASP A 54 -7.03 18.12 -12.16
N CYS A 55 -5.82 17.61 -11.91
CA CYS A 55 -5.01 17.97 -10.75
C CYS A 55 -4.65 19.46 -10.75
N ILE A 56 -4.20 20.03 -11.88
CA ILE A 56 -3.90 21.45 -12.01
C ILE A 56 -5.13 22.31 -11.68
N ASN A 57 -6.33 21.90 -12.12
CA ASN A 57 -7.56 22.62 -11.82
C ASN A 57 -7.87 22.69 -10.32
N ILE A 58 -7.53 21.65 -9.56
CA ILE A 58 -7.65 21.63 -8.10
C ILE A 58 -6.59 22.51 -7.45
N LEU A 59 -5.35 22.43 -7.93
CA LEU A 59 -4.17 23.04 -7.32
C LEU A 59 -3.97 24.53 -7.68
N LYS A 60 -4.84 25.12 -8.49
CA LYS A 60 -4.69 26.50 -9.04
C LYS A 60 -4.56 27.60 -7.99
N ALA A 61 -5.02 27.40 -6.77
CA ALA A 61 -5.16 28.47 -5.79
C ALA A 61 -3.84 28.82 -5.11
N GLU A 62 -2.98 27.86 -4.85
CA GLU A 62 -1.71 28.07 -4.11
C GLU A 62 -0.65 27.07 -4.59
N LYS A 63 0.61 27.52 -4.64
CA LYS A 63 1.74 26.65 -4.92
C LYS A 63 2.05 25.82 -3.68
N LEU A 64 2.05 24.50 -3.83
CA LEU A 64 2.34 23.57 -2.76
C LEU A 64 3.83 23.56 -2.39
N ASP A 65 4.15 23.45 -1.10
CA ASP A 65 5.52 23.16 -0.67
C ASP A 65 5.97 21.78 -1.16
N TRP A 66 5.08 20.78 -1.01
CA TRP A 66 5.32 19.41 -1.43
C TRP A 66 4.12 18.84 -2.18
N LEU A 67 4.40 18.13 -3.27
CA LEU A 67 3.51 17.18 -3.90
C LEU A 67 4.09 15.78 -3.72
N ILE A 68 3.27 14.81 -3.26
CA ILE A 68 3.67 13.40 -3.11
C ILE A 68 2.85 12.59 -4.10
N VAL A 69 3.51 11.76 -4.91
CA VAL A 69 2.88 10.90 -5.91
C VAL A 69 3.15 9.45 -5.59
N ASP A 70 2.07 8.68 -5.43
CA ASP A 70 2.10 7.23 -5.24
C ASP A 70 1.16 6.60 -6.28
N HIS A 71 1.65 6.43 -7.52
CA HIS A 71 0.87 5.85 -8.61
C HIS A 71 1.76 5.35 -9.76
N TYR A 72 1.57 4.09 -10.16
CA TYR A 72 2.38 3.45 -11.20
C TYR A 72 2.23 4.05 -12.60
N ALA A 73 1.07 4.58 -12.94
CA ALA A 73 0.77 5.10 -14.28
C ALA A 73 1.15 6.57 -14.50
N LEU A 74 1.91 7.19 -13.60
CA LEU A 74 2.34 8.58 -13.69
C LEU A 74 3.87 8.65 -13.86
N ASP A 75 4.33 9.19 -15.00
CA ASP A 75 5.74 9.33 -15.33
C ASP A 75 6.22 10.79 -15.33
N GLU A 76 7.43 11.02 -15.83
CA GLU A 76 8.05 12.34 -15.91
C GLU A 76 7.22 13.37 -16.70
N GLN A 77 6.38 12.96 -17.67
CA GLN A 77 5.58 13.89 -18.47
C GLN A 77 4.47 14.51 -17.62
N TRP A 78 3.81 13.70 -16.81
CA TRP A 78 2.83 14.15 -15.83
C TRP A 78 3.49 15.06 -14.79
N GLN A 79 4.62 14.66 -14.25
CA GLN A 79 5.38 15.40 -13.23
C GLN A 79 5.82 16.78 -13.73
N LYS A 80 6.37 16.86 -14.96
CA LYS A 80 6.75 18.12 -15.61
C LYS A 80 5.57 19.04 -15.83
N ARG A 81 4.39 18.49 -16.18
CA ARG A 81 3.18 19.29 -16.42
C ARG A 81 2.68 19.96 -15.13
N LEU A 82 2.82 19.30 -13.98
CA LEU A 82 2.43 19.85 -12.68
C LEU A 82 3.52 20.72 -12.03
N LYS A 83 4.71 20.86 -12.62
CA LYS A 83 5.81 21.62 -12.04
C LYS A 83 5.47 23.05 -11.58
N PRO A 84 4.57 23.80 -12.23
CA PRO A 84 4.14 25.10 -11.74
C PRO A 84 3.34 25.07 -10.42
N CYS A 85 2.78 23.93 -10.03
CA CYS A 85 1.88 23.78 -8.89
C CYS A 85 2.60 23.43 -7.58
N TYR A 86 3.89 23.09 -7.58
CA TYR A 86 4.61 22.67 -6.39
C TYR A 86 6.07 23.22 -6.37
N GLU A 87 6.64 23.27 -5.16
CA GLU A 87 8.07 23.56 -4.96
C GLU A 87 8.91 22.29 -5.10
N LYS A 88 8.51 21.22 -4.41
CA LYS A 88 9.19 19.93 -4.39
C LYS A 88 8.24 18.78 -4.67
N LEU A 89 8.76 17.77 -5.36
CA LEU A 89 8.04 16.55 -5.70
C LEU A 89 8.74 15.33 -5.07
N MET A 90 7.97 14.54 -4.35
CA MET A 90 8.36 13.20 -3.92
C MET A 90 7.54 12.16 -4.69
N VAL A 91 8.21 11.12 -5.17
CA VAL A 91 7.57 9.97 -5.81
C VAL A 91 7.84 8.71 -4.99
N ILE A 92 6.80 7.92 -4.78
CA ILE A 92 6.91 6.56 -4.23
C ILE A 92 6.81 5.61 -5.43
N ASP A 93 7.83 4.78 -5.63
CA ASP A 93 7.90 3.82 -6.73
C ASP A 93 8.67 2.57 -6.31
N ASP A 94 8.28 1.41 -6.81
CA ASP A 94 8.92 0.14 -6.51
C ASP A 94 9.21 -0.71 -7.76
N LEU A 95 8.91 -0.18 -8.96
CA LEU A 95 9.09 -0.86 -10.23
C LEU A 95 10.38 -0.44 -10.97
N ALA A 96 10.82 0.79 -10.79
CA ALA A 96 11.96 1.37 -11.51
C ALA A 96 11.87 1.18 -13.04
N ASP A 97 10.66 1.28 -13.62
CA ASP A 97 10.35 0.94 -15.02
C ASP A 97 10.19 2.15 -15.94
N LYS A 98 10.26 3.38 -15.41
CA LYS A 98 10.01 4.64 -16.12
C LYS A 98 10.97 5.75 -15.70
N PHE A 99 10.86 6.93 -16.33
CA PHE A 99 11.61 8.12 -15.97
C PHE A 99 10.85 8.98 -14.97
N PHE A 100 11.60 9.64 -14.05
CA PHE A 100 11.06 10.48 -13.00
C PHE A 100 11.73 11.87 -13.00
N ASP A 101 10.91 12.92 -12.93
CA ASP A 101 11.34 14.31 -12.75
C ASP A 101 11.03 14.81 -11.33
N CYS A 102 11.52 14.09 -10.31
CA CYS A 102 11.23 14.35 -8.89
C CYS A 102 12.47 14.84 -8.12
N ASP A 103 12.23 15.43 -6.95
CA ASP A 103 13.28 15.87 -6.02
C ASP A 103 13.68 14.73 -5.06
N VAL A 104 12.73 13.89 -4.68
CA VAL A 104 12.93 12.73 -3.83
C VAL A 104 12.21 11.53 -4.45
N LEU A 105 12.87 10.37 -4.46
CA LEU A 105 12.27 9.10 -4.85
C LEU A 105 12.42 8.10 -3.71
N LEU A 106 11.31 7.52 -3.28
CA LEU A 106 11.27 6.49 -2.25
C LEU A 106 10.96 5.13 -2.89
N ASN A 107 11.86 4.17 -2.65
CA ASN A 107 11.57 2.74 -2.85
C ASN A 107 11.95 1.97 -1.59
N GLN A 108 10.95 1.51 -0.85
CA GLN A 108 11.13 0.85 0.44
C GLN A 108 11.42 -0.66 0.34
N ASN A 109 11.56 -1.21 -0.87
CA ASN A 109 11.75 -2.64 -1.06
C ASN A 109 13.15 -3.11 -0.66
N LEU A 110 13.21 -4.35 -0.17
CA LEU A 110 14.49 -5.00 0.13
C LEU A 110 15.26 -5.28 -1.16
N GLY A 111 16.55 -4.97 -1.14
CA GLY A 111 17.46 -5.31 -2.24
C GLY A 111 17.49 -4.32 -3.40
N VAL A 112 16.68 -3.26 -3.35
CA VAL A 112 16.73 -2.18 -4.35
C VAL A 112 18.11 -1.50 -4.33
N GLN A 113 18.65 -1.18 -5.51
CA GLN A 113 19.96 -0.57 -5.68
C GLN A 113 19.86 0.78 -6.39
N ILE A 114 20.85 1.63 -6.23
CA ILE A 114 20.94 2.93 -6.94
C ILE A 114 20.95 2.70 -8.46
N GLU A 115 21.55 1.61 -8.90
CA GLU A 115 21.67 1.21 -10.29
C GLU A 115 20.31 0.98 -10.98
N ASP A 116 19.29 0.58 -10.24
CA ASP A 116 17.92 0.37 -10.75
C ASP A 116 17.32 1.67 -11.27
N TYR A 117 17.70 2.80 -10.67
CA TYR A 117 17.25 4.15 -11.04
C TYR A 117 18.25 4.95 -11.88
N LYS A 118 19.39 4.33 -12.23
CA LYS A 118 20.41 4.99 -13.06
C LYS A 118 19.82 5.43 -14.41
N ASN A 119 20.05 6.69 -14.77
CA ASN A 119 19.49 7.33 -15.96
C ASN A 119 17.95 7.44 -16.01
N LYS A 120 17.26 7.15 -14.90
CA LYS A 120 15.79 7.28 -14.81
C LYS A 120 15.34 8.43 -13.92
N ILE A 121 16.28 9.12 -13.29
CA ILE A 121 16.03 10.25 -12.39
C ILE A 121 16.91 11.45 -12.76
N ARG A 122 16.55 12.63 -12.23
CA ARG A 122 17.41 13.82 -12.33
C ARG A 122 18.70 13.64 -11.50
N ASN A 123 19.78 14.30 -11.92
CA ASN A 123 21.08 14.22 -11.21
C ASN A 123 21.03 14.67 -9.74
N ASN A 124 20.06 15.52 -9.39
CA ASN A 124 19.89 16.06 -8.03
C ASN A 124 18.70 15.43 -7.29
N CYS A 125 18.17 14.33 -7.76
CA CYS A 125 17.13 13.57 -7.05
C CYS A 125 17.76 12.83 -5.86
N GLU A 126 17.18 13.01 -4.68
CA GLU A 126 17.53 12.22 -3.50
C GLU A 126 16.84 10.85 -3.55
N LEU A 127 17.60 9.78 -3.37
CA LEU A 127 17.11 8.41 -3.37
C LEU A 127 17.01 7.89 -1.94
N LEU A 128 15.80 7.55 -1.52
CA LEU A 128 15.50 6.87 -0.26
C LEU A 128 15.21 5.40 -0.56
N LEU A 129 16.24 4.56 -0.53
CA LEU A 129 16.17 3.17 -0.98
C LEU A 129 16.29 2.18 0.18
N GLY A 130 15.43 1.17 0.13
CA GLY A 130 15.46 0.03 1.04
C GLY A 130 14.60 0.18 2.29
N CYS A 131 14.59 -0.89 3.09
CA CYS A 131 13.70 -1.05 4.24
C CYS A 131 13.91 -0.03 5.37
N ASN A 132 15.04 0.68 5.41
CA ASN A 132 15.26 1.76 6.38
C ASN A 132 14.32 2.95 6.17
N TYR A 133 13.73 3.06 5.00
CA TYR A 133 12.77 4.10 4.62
C TYR A 133 11.33 3.56 4.52
N ALA A 134 11.07 2.37 5.07
CA ALA A 134 9.73 1.79 5.04
C ALA A 134 8.72 2.70 5.76
N LEU A 135 7.62 3.01 5.07
CA LEU A 135 6.51 3.78 5.61
C LEU A 135 5.66 2.88 6.50
N LEU A 136 5.86 2.98 7.79
CA LEU A 136 5.14 2.20 8.80
C LEU A 136 4.25 3.09 9.66
N ARG A 137 3.10 2.57 10.04
CA ARG A 137 2.21 3.26 10.98
C ARG A 137 2.83 3.28 12.39
N PRO A 138 2.63 4.36 13.17
CA PRO A 138 3.26 4.52 14.48
C PRO A 138 2.96 3.39 15.48
N GLU A 139 1.79 2.73 15.37
CA GLU A 139 1.40 1.64 16.26
C GLU A 139 2.39 0.47 16.23
N PHE A 140 3.02 0.18 15.08
CA PHE A 140 4.03 -0.88 15.00
C PHE A 140 5.29 -0.53 15.78
N SER A 141 5.78 0.71 15.67
CA SER A 141 6.94 1.15 16.42
C SER A 141 6.66 1.20 17.93
N ASN A 142 5.46 1.59 18.33
CA ASN A 142 5.04 1.65 19.73
C ASN A 142 4.99 0.27 20.40
N LEU A 143 4.65 -0.78 19.66
CA LEU A 143 4.57 -2.14 20.19
C LEU A 143 5.89 -2.92 20.06
N ARG A 144 6.82 -2.45 19.24
CA ARG A 144 8.02 -3.19 18.85
C ARG A 144 8.85 -3.72 20.01
N GLU A 145 9.18 -2.87 20.98
CA GLU A 145 10.01 -3.29 22.13
C GLU A 145 9.32 -4.39 22.95
N ARG A 146 8.03 -4.23 23.20
CA ARG A 146 7.22 -5.23 23.91
C ARG A 146 7.09 -6.53 23.12
N ALA A 147 6.96 -6.45 21.81
CA ALA A 147 6.89 -7.61 20.93
C ALA A 147 8.22 -8.40 20.94
N LEU A 148 9.35 -7.69 20.88
CA LEU A 148 10.67 -8.33 20.94
C LEU A 148 10.90 -9.02 22.30
N GLU A 149 10.45 -8.41 23.41
CA GLU A 149 10.57 -9.03 24.74
C GLU A 149 9.66 -10.27 24.88
N LYS A 150 8.41 -10.19 24.41
CA LYS A 150 7.50 -11.35 24.34
C LYS A 150 8.13 -12.48 23.53
N ARG A 151 8.71 -12.16 22.36
CA ARG A 151 9.31 -13.13 21.45
C ARG A 151 10.45 -13.91 22.09
N LYS A 152 11.30 -13.27 22.92
CA LYS A 152 12.39 -13.96 23.65
C LYS A 152 11.86 -15.06 24.58
N ASN A 153 10.66 -14.89 25.11
CA ASN A 153 10.04 -15.81 26.07
C ASN A 153 9.06 -16.79 25.43
N THR A 154 8.78 -16.69 24.14
CA THR A 154 7.88 -17.57 23.41
C THR A 154 8.58 -18.90 23.11
N ILE A 155 8.13 -19.99 23.76
CA ILE A 155 8.71 -21.33 23.65
C ILE A 155 7.95 -22.19 22.61
N ALA A 156 6.63 -21.94 22.47
CA ALA A 156 5.77 -22.72 21.58
C ALA A 156 4.88 -21.78 20.77
N ILE A 157 4.50 -22.22 19.57
CA ILE A 157 3.54 -21.54 18.72
C ILE A 157 2.15 -22.04 19.11
N ASN A 158 1.31 -21.12 19.60
CA ASN A 158 -0.10 -21.40 19.93
C ASN A 158 -1.04 -20.52 19.11
N ASN A 159 -0.64 -19.26 18.83
CA ASN A 159 -1.44 -18.26 18.15
C ASN A 159 -0.82 -17.94 16.79
N ILE A 160 -1.58 -18.17 15.72
CA ILE A 160 -1.14 -17.89 14.35
C ILE A 160 -2.00 -16.77 13.78
N LEU A 161 -1.35 -15.76 13.25
CA LEU A 161 -1.99 -14.71 12.44
C LEU A 161 -1.77 -15.03 10.96
N ILE A 162 -2.84 -15.00 10.17
CA ILE A 162 -2.79 -15.12 8.71
C ILE A 162 -3.31 -13.83 8.08
N THR A 163 -2.51 -13.19 7.23
CA THR A 163 -2.94 -12.01 6.47
C THR A 163 -2.21 -11.92 5.13
N MET A 164 -2.96 -11.98 4.03
CA MET A 164 -2.44 -11.92 2.66
C MET A 164 -2.50 -10.50 2.08
N GLY A 165 -2.64 -9.47 2.95
CA GLY A 165 -2.74 -8.08 2.53
C GLY A 165 -4.13 -7.66 2.07
N GLY A 166 -4.19 -6.65 1.19
CA GLY A 166 -5.46 -6.05 0.77
C GLY A 166 -6.31 -6.95 -0.12
N ASN A 167 -5.68 -7.85 -0.86
CA ASN A 167 -6.37 -8.66 -1.86
C ASN A 167 -5.71 -10.05 -1.97
N ASP A 168 -6.49 -11.11 -1.82
CA ASP A 168 -6.07 -12.52 -1.91
C ASP A 168 -6.88 -13.22 -3.02
N ASN A 169 -6.62 -12.84 -4.26
CA ASN A 169 -7.37 -13.32 -5.43
C ASN A 169 -7.23 -14.84 -5.65
N GLU A 170 -6.07 -15.40 -5.30
CA GLU A 170 -5.76 -16.82 -5.45
C GLU A 170 -6.23 -17.66 -4.27
N ASN A 171 -6.81 -17.01 -3.24
CA ASN A 171 -7.30 -17.66 -2.02
C ASN A 171 -6.23 -18.45 -1.25
N ILE A 172 -5.02 -17.94 -1.21
CA ILE A 172 -3.89 -18.54 -0.50
C ILE A 172 -4.22 -18.71 1.00
N THR A 173 -4.99 -17.79 1.57
CA THR A 173 -5.51 -17.91 2.95
C THR A 173 -6.21 -19.25 3.18
N TYR A 174 -7.06 -19.67 2.26
CA TYR A 174 -7.80 -20.93 2.39
C TYR A 174 -6.86 -22.14 2.28
N ASP A 175 -5.91 -22.12 1.36
CA ASP A 175 -4.93 -23.19 1.18
C ASP A 175 -4.06 -23.36 2.43
N ILE A 176 -3.65 -22.25 3.06
CA ILE A 176 -2.92 -22.29 4.34
C ILE A 176 -3.76 -22.89 5.43
N LEU A 177 -5.04 -22.48 5.56
CA LEU A 177 -5.95 -23.00 6.57
C LEU A 177 -6.14 -24.51 6.45
N GLN A 178 -6.17 -25.05 5.24
CA GLN A 178 -6.27 -26.49 4.99
C GLN A 178 -5.02 -27.28 5.42
N GLN A 179 -3.85 -26.62 5.44
CA GLN A 179 -2.58 -27.25 5.84
C GLN A 179 -2.36 -27.23 7.35
N LEU A 180 -3.05 -26.34 8.07
CA LEU A 180 -2.92 -26.22 9.51
C LEU A 180 -3.83 -27.21 10.21
N ASP A 181 -3.24 -28.03 11.05
CA ASP A 181 -4.01 -28.91 11.93
C ASP A 181 -4.71 -28.09 13.04
N GLY A 182 -5.87 -28.51 13.50
CA GLY A 182 -6.72 -27.77 14.43
C GLY A 182 -6.15 -27.52 15.85
N LYS A 183 -4.83 -27.55 16.01
CA LYS A 183 -4.14 -27.37 17.31
C LYS A 183 -3.90 -25.90 17.68
N TYR A 184 -3.97 -24.99 16.70
CA TYR A 184 -3.62 -23.59 16.88
C TYR A 184 -4.86 -22.72 17.04
N ASN A 185 -4.71 -21.61 17.77
CA ASN A 185 -5.64 -20.50 17.71
C ASN A 185 -5.27 -19.67 16.46
N ILE A 186 -6.14 -19.63 15.48
CA ILE A 186 -5.85 -18.94 14.22
C ILE A 186 -6.68 -17.68 14.15
N THR A 187 -6.02 -16.56 13.88
CA THR A 187 -6.69 -15.31 13.50
C THR A 187 -6.39 -15.04 12.02
N VAL A 188 -7.42 -14.93 11.22
CA VAL A 188 -7.35 -14.55 9.81
C VAL A 188 -7.77 -13.10 9.67
N VAL A 189 -6.94 -12.27 9.06
CA VAL A 189 -7.29 -10.90 8.70
C VAL A 189 -7.39 -10.79 7.19
N LEU A 190 -8.58 -10.48 6.73
CA LEU A 190 -8.90 -10.23 5.32
C LEU A 190 -8.91 -8.72 5.06
N GLY A 191 -8.50 -8.31 3.86
CA GLY A 191 -8.62 -6.91 3.41
C GLY A 191 -10.08 -6.43 3.32
N GLY A 192 -10.27 -5.14 3.05
CA GLY A 192 -11.61 -4.52 3.08
C GLY A 192 -12.60 -5.03 2.03
N SER A 193 -12.13 -5.66 0.93
CA SER A 193 -12.98 -6.18 -0.15
C SER A 193 -12.57 -7.62 -0.53
N PRO A 194 -12.64 -8.59 0.37
CA PRO A 194 -12.13 -9.93 0.14
C PRO A 194 -13.08 -10.75 -0.74
N VAL A 195 -12.58 -11.23 -1.88
CA VAL A 195 -13.36 -12.01 -2.86
C VAL A 195 -13.85 -13.36 -2.28
N HIS A 196 -13.04 -13.97 -1.39
CA HIS A 196 -13.30 -15.31 -0.87
C HIS A 196 -13.80 -15.32 0.59
N LYS A 197 -14.35 -14.19 1.06
CA LYS A 197 -14.77 -13.99 2.46
C LYS A 197 -15.69 -15.10 2.97
N ASP A 198 -16.76 -15.38 2.23
CA ASP A 198 -17.79 -16.32 2.69
C ASP A 198 -17.24 -17.74 2.81
N MET A 199 -16.41 -18.16 1.83
CA MET A 199 -15.74 -19.47 1.89
C MET A 199 -14.84 -19.61 3.12
N ILE A 200 -14.11 -18.56 3.48
CA ILE A 200 -13.20 -18.58 4.64
C ILE A 200 -14.01 -18.58 5.94
N ILE A 201 -15.11 -17.83 6.02
CA ILE A 201 -16.01 -17.81 7.18
C ILE A 201 -16.64 -19.19 7.37
N ASP A 202 -17.20 -19.78 6.31
CA ASP A 202 -17.81 -21.11 6.35
C ASP A 202 -16.79 -22.19 6.79
N TYR A 203 -15.55 -22.09 6.28
CA TYR A 203 -14.48 -23.00 6.69
C TYR A 203 -14.10 -22.84 8.16
N ALA A 204 -14.16 -21.64 8.71
CA ALA A 204 -13.82 -21.32 10.10
C ALA A 204 -14.89 -21.80 11.09
N GLU A 205 -16.14 -22.03 10.62
CA GLU A 205 -17.25 -22.42 11.47
C GLU A 205 -16.96 -23.73 12.25
N GLY A 206 -17.18 -23.69 13.55
CA GLY A 206 -16.93 -24.82 14.44
C GLY A 206 -15.46 -25.15 14.72
N LYS A 207 -14.53 -24.31 14.23
CA LYS A 207 -13.08 -24.43 14.43
C LYS A 207 -12.53 -23.30 15.28
N ASN A 208 -11.31 -23.47 15.78
CA ASN A 208 -10.61 -22.42 16.55
C ASN A 208 -9.97 -21.37 15.61
N ILE A 209 -10.78 -20.80 14.74
CA ILE A 209 -10.40 -19.83 13.73
C ILE A 209 -11.29 -18.58 13.88
N LYS A 210 -10.67 -17.43 14.12
CA LYS A 210 -11.31 -16.11 14.14
C LYS A 210 -11.05 -15.40 12.81
N VAL A 211 -12.11 -14.95 12.13
CA VAL A 211 -11.99 -14.17 10.89
C VAL A 211 -12.35 -12.72 11.17
N ILE A 212 -11.49 -11.80 10.77
CA ILE A 212 -11.67 -10.35 10.89
C ILE A 212 -11.51 -9.74 9.50
N VAL A 213 -12.42 -8.86 9.11
CA VAL A 213 -12.36 -8.13 7.85
C VAL A 213 -12.01 -6.67 8.15
N ASP A 214 -11.05 -6.11 7.42
CA ASP A 214 -10.55 -4.73 7.54
C ASP A 214 -10.22 -4.34 8.99
N ALA A 215 -9.27 -5.08 9.58
CA ALA A 215 -8.87 -4.87 10.96
C ALA A 215 -8.15 -3.52 11.15
N ASP A 216 -8.64 -2.69 12.05
CA ASP A 216 -8.00 -1.42 12.41
C ASP A 216 -6.82 -1.62 13.40
N ASN A 217 -6.82 -2.73 14.14
CA ASN A 217 -5.84 -3.03 15.19
C ASN A 217 -4.84 -4.13 14.78
N ILE A 218 -4.37 -4.10 13.54
CA ILE A 218 -3.48 -5.17 13.02
C ILE A 218 -2.16 -5.27 13.81
N ALA A 219 -1.64 -4.16 14.34
CA ALA A 219 -0.42 -4.17 15.14
C ALA A 219 -0.57 -4.95 16.46
N GLU A 220 -1.72 -4.81 17.13
CA GLU A 220 -2.05 -5.61 18.32
C GLU A 220 -2.22 -7.08 17.96
N LEU A 221 -2.88 -7.40 16.84
CA LEU A 221 -3.04 -8.79 16.38
C LEU A 221 -1.69 -9.43 16.06
N MET A 222 -0.76 -8.67 15.46
CA MET A 222 0.62 -9.12 15.25
C MET A 222 1.37 -9.31 16.55
N PHE A 223 1.19 -8.41 17.51
CA PHE A 223 1.79 -8.54 18.85
C PHE A 223 1.28 -9.77 19.59
N GLU A 224 0.00 -10.12 19.46
CA GLU A 224 -0.60 -11.28 20.12
C GLU A 224 -0.17 -12.60 19.48
N ALA A 225 0.14 -12.61 18.20
CA ALA A 225 0.55 -13.81 17.49
C ALA A 225 1.96 -14.31 17.90
N ASP A 226 2.13 -15.61 17.87
CA ASP A 226 3.44 -16.27 18.01
C ASP A 226 4.09 -16.50 16.65
N LEU A 227 3.26 -16.64 15.60
CA LEU A 227 3.66 -16.77 14.22
C LEU A 227 2.72 -15.95 13.32
N ALA A 228 3.28 -15.16 12.41
CA ALA A 228 2.52 -14.47 11.37
C ALA A 228 2.86 -15.06 10.00
N ILE A 229 1.83 -15.43 9.24
CA ILE A 229 1.92 -15.90 7.86
C ILE A 229 1.27 -14.85 6.96
N GLY A 230 1.97 -14.41 5.92
CA GLY A 230 1.42 -13.38 5.05
C GLY A 230 2.22 -13.19 3.77
N ALA A 231 1.62 -12.47 2.83
CA ALA A 231 2.24 -12.08 1.58
C ALA A 231 3.45 -11.15 1.78
N GLY A 232 4.22 -10.97 0.72
CA GLY A 232 5.22 -9.90 0.61
C GLY A 232 4.59 -8.51 0.58
N GLY A 233 5.41 -7.45 0.57
CA GLY A 233 4.96 -6.05 0.57
C GLY A 233 5.24 -5.36 1.91
N SER A 234 4.61 -4.19 2.16
CA SER A 234 4.82 -3.37 3.37
C SER A 234 4.57 -4.15 4.68
N THR A 235 3.59 -5.05 4.68
CA THR A 235 3.27 -5.93 5.83
C THR A 235 4.47 -6.78 6.29
N SER A 236 5.45 -7.03 5.41
CA SER A 236 6.70 -7.71 5.79
C SER A 236 7.55 -6.88 6.77
N TRP A 237 7.44 -5.57 6.72
CA TRP A 237 8.14 -4.64 7.61
C TRP A 237 7.36 -4.35 8.89
N GLU A 238 6.06 -4.57 8.87
CA GLU A 238 5.16 -4.44 10.03
C GLU A 238 5.30 -5.63 11.01
N ARG A 239 5.69 -6.81 10.50
CA ARG A 239 5.85 -8.07 11.25
C ARG A 239 7.13 -8.19 12.10
#